data_9e300d63449ddb1f662b786a16020a92
#
_entry.id   9e300d63449ddb1f662b786a16020a92
#
_cell.length_a   1.000
_cell.length_b   1.000
_cell.length_c   1.000
_cell.angle_alpha   90.00
_cell.angle_beta   90.00
_cell.angle_gamma   90.00
#
_symmetry.space_group_name_H-M   'P 1'
#
loop_
_entity.id
_entity.type
_entity.pdbx_description
1 polymer ?
#
loop_
_entity_poly.entity_id
_entity_poly.type
_entity_poly.pdbx_seq_one_letter_code
_entity_poly.pdbx_strand_id
1 'polypeptide(L)'
;MLCKTAVGTCSGEGCGSYCFASGVDAATGVTAEELFELLGSDFTVQEVISCHSSVVKLHPESVNTLRIMTYRWQGELRSLPLLMRIGRGKSAVDNAHAGGMFIGISNEGLLALSALTEFNDRFEKHPDTGVVFQGYKIAGVPGAIDAAKRMHSLMPQMGLISWDFTIGEDGAPIVIEANIRGGSIWLSQMANGIPGFGDATAEILQWLRFMNNLAPHERLKYKFGYKELG
;
A
#
# COMPACT_ATOMS: atom_id res chain seq x y z
N MET A 1 -4.03 -3.33 -20.78
CA MET A 1 -4.66 -3.95 -19.60
C MET A 1 -3.63 -4.62 -18.72
N LEU A 2 -3.91 -4.77 -17.44
CA LEU A 2 -3.12 -5.53 -16.49
C LEU A 2 -3.84 -6.86 -16.22
N CYS A 3 -3.13 -7.98 -16.39
CA CYS A 3 -3.65 -9.30 -16.04
C CYS A 3 -2.85 -9.86 -14.87
N LYS A 4 -3.54 -10.48 -13.92
CA LYS A 4 -2.91 -11.17 -12.79
C LYS A 4 -3.71 -12.40 -12.39
N THR A 5 -3.03 -13.45 -11.93
CA THR A 5 -3.69 -14.61 -11.33
C THR A 5 -4.45 -14.20 -10.07
N ALA A 6 -5.62 -14.77 -9.82
CA ALA A 6 -6.50 -14.39 -8.71
C ALA A 6 -5.98 -14.87 -7.36
N VAL A 7 -5.24 -15.98 -7.33
CA VAL A 7 -4.72 -16.62 -6.12
C VAL A 7 -3.29 -17.13 -6.32
N GLY A 8 -2.57 -17.29 -5.21
CA GLY A 8 -1.27 -17.97 -5.20
C GLY A 8 -0.07 -17.11 -5.56
N THR A 9 -0.23 -15.81 -5.79
CA THR A 9 0.86 -14.89 -6.11
C THR A 9 1.00 -13.78 -5.08
N CYS A 10 2.26 -13.43 -4.78
CA CYS A 10 2.62 -12.34 -3.88
C CYS A 10 3.58 -11.39 -4.61
N SER A 11 3.65 -10.14 -4.16
CA SER A 11 4.69 -9.18 -4.59
C SER A 11 4.78 -8.92 -6.10
N GLY A 12 3.67 -9.07 -6.84
CA GLY A 12 3.62 -8.84 -8.30
C GLY A 12 4.01 -10.05 -9.16
N GLU A 13 4.30 -11.20 -8.57
CA GLU A 13 4.46 -12.45 -9.32
C GLU A 13 3.15 -12.80 -10.05
N GLY A 14 3.24 -13.28 -11.28
CA GLY A 14 2.06 -13.62 -12.11
C GLY A 14 1.26 -12.41 -12.60
N CYS A 15 1.79 -11.18 -12.45
CA CYS A 15 1.24 -9.98 -13.06
C CYS A 15 1.93 -9.68 -14.38
N GLY A 16 1.13 -9.38 -15.43
CA GLY A 16 1.62 -8.92 -16.72
C GLY A 16 0.84 -7.71 -17.21
N SER A 17 1.53 -6.76 -17.83
CA SER A 17 0.90 -5.63 -18.53
C SER A 17 0.88 -5.92 -20.03
N TYR A 18 -0.30 -5.84 -20.64
CA TYR A 18 -0.52 -6.17 -22.04
C TYR A 18 -1.26 -5.05 -22.76
N CYS A 19 -0.85 -4.75 -23.98
CA CYS A 19 -1.49 -3.76 -24.85
C CYS A 19 -1.97 -4.47 -26.12
N PHE A 20 -3.20 -4.95 -26.11
CA PHE A 20 -3.76 -5.66 -27.24
C PHE A 20 -4.23 -4.71 -28.35
N ALA A 21 -3.74 -4.97 -29.55
CA ALA A 21 -4.24 -4.40 -30.79
C ALA A 21 -4.68 -5.56 -31.71
N SER A 22 -5.94 -5.56 -32.13
CA SER A 22 -6.51 -6.61 -32.97
C SER A 22 -6.33 -8.04 -32.40
N GLY A 23 -6.42 -8.19 -31.10
CA GLY A 23 -6.32 -9.50 -30.40
C GLY A 23 -4.92 -10.01 -30.12
N VAL A 24 -3.88 -9.23 -30.46
CA VAL A 24 -2.46 -9.57 -30.22
C VAL A 24 -1.80 -8.51 -29.38
N ASP A 25 -1.01 -8.90 -28.38
CA ASP A 25 -0.23 -7.96 -27.58
C ASP A 25 0.91 -7.36 -28.39
N ALA A 26 0.97 -6.03 -28.43
CA ALA A 26 1.91 -5.28 -29.26
C ALA A 26 3.39 -5.49 -28.86
N ALA A 27 3.67 -5.86 -27.61
CA ALA A 27 5.03 -6.02 -27.10
C ALA A 27 5.55 -7.45 -27.23
N THR A 28 4.70 -8.45 -26.98
CA THR A 28 5.10 -9.86 -26.90
C THR A 28 4.64 -10.69 -28.09
N GLY A 29 3.65 -10.22 -28.84
CA GLY A 29 3.01 -10.97 -29.91
C GLY A 29 2.05 -12.07 -29.42
N VAL A 30 1.81 -12.19 -28.13
CA VAL A 30 0.92 -13.19 -27.53
C VAL A 30 -0.53 -12.83 -27.85
N THR A 31 -1.33 -13.81 -28.27
CA THR A 31 -2.78 -13.63 -28.46
C THR A 31 -3.52 -13.61 -27.12
N ALA A 32 -4.75 -13.10 -27.13
CA ALA A 32 -5.59 -13.11 -25.93
C ALA A 32 -5.91 -14.55 -25.49
N GLU A 33 -6.11 -15.45 -26.43
CA GLU A 33 -6.37 -16.87 -26.18
C GLU A 33 -5.17 -17.54 -25.52
N GLU A 34 -3.96 -17.36 -26.05
CA GLU A 34 -2.72 -17.90 -25.49
C GLU A 34 -2.48 -17.35 -24.06
N LEU A 35 -2.77 -16.06 -23.84
CA LEU A 35 -2.66 -15.47 -22.50
C LEU A 35 -3.64 -16.11 -21.52
N PHE A 36 -4.89 -16.36 -21.94
CA PHE A 36 -5.90 -16.99 -21.08
C PHE A 36 -5.55 -18.45 -20.77
N GLU A 37 -4.98 -19.18 -21.72
CA GLU A 37 -4.45 -20.52 -21.50
C GLU A 37 -3.30 -20.50 -20.47
N LEU A 38 -2.40 -19.53 -20.56
CA LEU A 38 -1.27 -19.36 -19.64
C LEU A 38 -1.72 -19.00 -18.23
N LEU A 39 -2.70 -18.11 -18.08
CA LEU A 39 -3.19 -17.65 -16.78
C LEU A 39 -4.14 -18.65 -16.11
N GLY A 40 -4.70 -19.60 -16.86
CA GLY A 40 -5.68 -20.57 -16.36
C GLY A 40 -7.07 -19.96 -16.16
N SER A 41 -7.88 -20.59 -15.30
CA SER A 41 -9.29 -20.19 -15.09
C SER A 41 -9.48 -19.03 -14.12
N ASP A 42 -8.49 -18.78 -13.23
CA ASP A 42 -8.60 -17.82 -12.12
C ASP A 42 -7.62 -16.65 -12.31
N PHE A 43 -8.05 -15.64 -13.03
CA PHE A 43 -7.29 -14.40 -13.22
C PHE A 43 -8.20 -13.17 -13.23
N THR A 44 -7.62 -12.01 -13.02
CA THR A 44 -8.30 -10.72 -13.11
C THR A 44 -7.68 -9.88 -14.21
N VAL A 45 -8.54 -9.14 -14.92
CA VAL A 45 -8.15 -8.15 -15.93
C VAL A 45 -8.53 -6.76 -15.39
N GLN A 46 -7.58 -5.84 -15.40
CA GLN A 46 -7.74 -4.49 -14.90
C GLN A 46 -7.21 -3.48 -15.93
N GLU A 47 -7.75 -2.27 -15.87
CA GLU A 47 -7.14 -1.15 -16.60
C GLU A 47 -5.74 -0.84 -16.05
N VAL A 48 -4.86 -0.37 -16.92
CA VAL A 48 -3.59 0.21 -16.48
C VAL A 48 -3.88 1.60 -15.92
N ILE A 49 -3.46 1.83 -14.70
CA ILE A 49 -3.73 3.10 -14.00
C ILE A 49 -2.81 4.18 -14.53
N SER A 50 -3.41 5.30 -14.97
CA SER A 50 -2.69 6.54 -15.25
C SER A 50 -2.60 7.37 -13.97
N CYS A 51 -1.36 7.59 -13.49
CA CYS A 51 -1.10 8.29 -12.24
C CYS A 51 -0.86 9.78 -12.44
N HIS A 52 -1.15 10.56 -11.41
CA HIS A 52 -0.83 11.98 -11.35
C HIS A 52 0.68 12.23 -11.52
N SER A 53 1.03 13.31 -12.19
CA SER A 53 2.42 13.64 -12.53
C SER A 53 3.37 13.72 -11.33
N SER A 54 2.88 14.06 -10.13
CA SER A 54 3.69 14.06 -8.90
C SER A 54 4.07 12.64 -8.46
N VAL A 55 3.31 11.61 -8.84
CA VAL A 55 3.60 10.20 -8.56
C VAL A 55 4.52 9.63 -9.63
N VAL A 56 4.17 9.85 -10.91
CA VAL A 56 4.91 9.31 -12.07
C VAL A 56 6.36 9.80 -12.09
N LYS A 57 6.61 11.06 -11.76
CA LYS A 57 7.97 11.64 -11.77
C LYS A 57 8.94 10.96 -10.80
N LEU A 58 8.44 10.31 -9.75
CA LEU A 58 9.33 9.59 -8.82
C LEU A 58 9.98 8.40 -9.52
N HIS A 59 9.18 7.55 -10.18
CA HIS A 59 9.66 6.42 -10.97
C HIS A 59 8.59 6.05 -12.01
N PRO A 60 8.79 6.36 -13.30
CA PRO A 60 7.78 6.18 -14.35
C PRO A 60 7.48 4.72 -14.70
N GLU A 61 8.43 3.81 -14.45
CA GLU A 61 8.34 2.40 -14.83
C GLU A 61 7.40 1.59 -13.92
N SER A 62 7.03 2.12 -12.75
CA SER A 62 6.15 1.45 -11.80
C SER A 62 5.00 2.33 -11.33
N VAL A 63 3.91 1.70 -10.90
CA VAL A 63 2.91 2.38 -10.10
C VAL A 63 3.48 2.55 -8.69
N ASN A 64 3.85 3.80 -8.35
CA ASN A 64 4.32 4.11 -6.99
C ASN A 64 3.12 4.25 -6.07
N THR A 65 3.16 3.60 -4.91
CA THR A 65 1.98 3.48 -4.05
C THR A 65 2.13 4.20 -2.71
N LEU A 66 1.06 4.86 -2.31
CA LEU A 66 0.89 5.42 -0.98
C LEU A 66 0.34 4.33 -0.06
N ARG A 67 1.14 3.89 0.91
CA ARG A 67 0.74 2.94 1.93
C ARG A 67 0.10 3.67 3.10
N ILE A 68 -1.21 3.47 3.29
CA ILE A 68 -2.00 4.02 4.39
C ILE A 68 -2.46 2.87 5.26
N MET A 69 -2.02 2.83 6.51
CA MET A 69 -2.49 1.84 7.46
C MET A 69 -3.48 2.50 8.42
N THR A 70 -4.72 2.02 8.41
CA THR A 70 -5.76 2.48 9.33
C THR A 70 -6.03 1.44 10.39
N TYR A 71 -6.27 1.87 11.63
CA TYR A 71 -6.56 0.97 12.73
C TYR A 71 -7.67 1.52 13.65
N ARG A 72 -8.36 0.59 14.32
CA ARG A 72 -9.38 0.92 15.31
C ARG A 72 -8.77 0.87 16.70
N TRP A 73 -9.02 1.91 17.46
CA TRP A 73 -8.63 1.95 18.86
C TRP A 73 -9.61 2.82 19.66
N GLN A 74 -10.19 2.25 20.72
CA GLN A 74 -11.11 2.94 21.64
C GLN A 74 -12.26 3.69 20.92
N GLY A 75 -12.86 3.04 19.93
CA GLY A 75 -13.97 3.59 19.16
C GLY A 75 -13.59 4.53 18.01
N GLU A 76 -12.34 4.90 17.88
CA GLU A 76 -11.84 5.79 16.83
C GLU A 76 -11.15 5.03 15.69
N LEU A 77 -11.20 5.61 14.50
CA LEU A 77 -10.38 5.21 13.36
C LEU A 77 -9.18 6.15 13.25
N ARG A 78 -7.99 5.60 13.44
CA ARG A 78 -6.71 6.30 13.35
C ARG A 78 -5.89 5.77 12.18
N SER A 79 -4.84 6.50 11.80
CA SER A 79 -3.84 6.03 10.84
C SER A 79 -2.46 5.97 11.48
N LEU A 80 -1.66 5.00 11.05
CA LEU A 80 -0.23 5.02 11.31
C LEU A 80 0.42 6.15 10.50
N PRO A 81 1.66 6.55 10.84
CA PRO A 81 2.45 7.43 9.97
C PRO A 81 2.51 6.87 8.55
N LEU A 82 2.24 7.73 7.58
CA LEU A 82 2.12 7.31 6.18
C LEU A 82 3.49 7.08 5.56
N LEU A 83 3.51 6.27 4.52
CA LEU A 83 4.69 6.11 3.69
C LEU A 83 4.30 5.98 2.21
N MET A 84 5.24 6.33 1.35
CA MET A 84 5.15 6.07 -0.08
C MET A 84 6.16 5.00 -0.46
N ARG A 85 5.75 4.02 -1.25
CA ARG A 85 6.63 3.05 -1.88
C ARG A 85 6.95 3.55 -3.29
N ILE A 86 8.21 3.39 -3.68
CA ILE A 86 8.74 3.92 -4.95
C ILE A 86 9.55 2.81 -5.59
N GLY A 87 9.29 2.52 -6.86
CA GLY A 87 10.07 1.58 -7.65
C GLY A 87 11.51 2.05 -7.85
N ARG A 88 12.38 1.18 -8.33
CA ARG A 88 13.77 1.49 -8.66
C ARG A 88 14.27 0.60 -9.80
N GLY A 89 15.17 1.14 -10.63
CA GLY A 89 15.74 0.43 -11.77
C GLY A 89 14.67 0.17 -12.83
N LYS A 90 14.70 -1.01 -13.41
CA LYS A 90 13.73 -1.45 -14.42
C LYS A 90 12.53 -2.22 -13.84
N SER A 91 12.31 -2.11 -12.53
CA SER A 91 11.21 -2.82 -11.87
C SER A 91 9.88 -2.17 -12.21
N ALA A 92 8.91 -2.95 -12.66
CA ALA A 92 7.53 -2.50 -12.85
C ALA A 92 6.74 -2.44 -11.53
N VAL A 93 7.34 -2.89 -10.41
CA VAL A 93 6.72 -2.91 -9.08
C VAL A 93 7.54 -2.10 -8.08
N ASP A 94 6.87 -1.55 -7.08
CA ASP A 94 7.44 -0.70 -6.03
C ASP A 94 7.74 -1.45 -4.72
N ASN A 95 7.64 -2.77 -4.73
CA ASN A 95 7.84 -3.58 -3.54
C ASN A 95 9.28 -3.50 -3.02
N ALA A 96 9.45 -3.32 -1.70
CA ALA A 96 10.76 -3.28 -1.04
C ALA A 96 11.57 -4.56 -1.31
N HIS A 97 10.94 -5.75 -1.22
CA HIS A 97 11.59 -7.03 -1.51
C HIS A 97 12.01 -7.20 -2.98
N ALA A 98 11.42 -6.43 -3.90
CA ALA A 98 11.82 -6.38 -5.31
C ALA A 98 12.87 -5.29 -5.59
N GLY A 99 13.51 -4.74 -4.54
CA GLY A 99 14.51 -3.69 -4.63
C GLY A 99 13.95 -2.28 -4.65
N GLY A 100 12.65 -2.09 -4.44
CA GLY A 100 12.02 -0.78 -4.28
C GLY A 100 12.47 -0.05 -3.02
N MET A 101 12.08 1.22 -2.93
CA MET A 101 12.34 2.09 -1.80
C MET A 101 11.03 2.52 -1.14
N PHE A 102 11.12 2.99 0.09
CA PHE A 102 10.00 3.60 0.80
C PHE A 102 10.44 4.85 1.56
N ILE A 103 9.54 5.80 1.68
CA ILE A 103 9.80 7.11 2.27
C ILE A 103 8.61 7.57 3.09
N GLY A 104 8.86 8.18 4.25
CA GLY A 104 7.80 8.82 5.04
C GLY A 104 7.16 9.97 4.27
N ILE A 105 5.86 10.18 4.48
CA ILE A 105 5.10 11.26 3.86
C ILE A 105 4.16 11.89 4.87
N SER A 106 4.09 13.21 4.91
CA SER A 106 3.17 13.92 5.77
C SER A 106 1.72 13.79 5.32
N ASN A 107 0.77 14.13 6.19
CA ASN A 107 -0.65 14.14 5.83
C ASN A 107 -0.98 15.15 4.72
N GLU A 108 -0.16 16.17 4.52
CA GLU A 108 -0.27 17.18 3.46
C GLU A 108 0.41 16.75 2.15
N GLY A 109 1.08 15.59 2.16
CA GLY A 109 1.74 15.01 1.01
C GLY A 109 3.21 15.40 0.81
N LEU A 110 3.87 15.97 1.81
CA LEU A 110 5.31 16.27 1.74
C LEU A 110 6.13 15.02 2.07
N LEU A 111 7.07 14.67 1.19
CA LEU A 111 8.01 13.58 1.42
C LEU A 111 9.02 13.94 2.52
N ALA A 112 9.50 12.93 3.24
CA ALA A 112 10.62 13.05 4.17
C ALA A 112 11.93 13.38 3.42
N LEU A 113 13.02 13.58 4.18
CA LEU A 113 14.31 13.97 3.59
C LEU A 113 14.96 12.83 2.78
N SER A 114 14.75 11.58 3.19
CA SER A 114 15.38 10.43 2.55
C SER A 114 14.48 9.23 2.48
N ALA A 115 14.57 8.51 1.35
CA ALA A 115 13.99 7.19 1.17
C ALA A 115 14.94 6.12 1.73
N LEU A 116 14.37 4.95 2.05
CA LEU A 116 15.07 3.80 2.59
C LEU A 116 14.82 2.57 1.72
N THR A 117 15.80 1.66 1.66
CA THR A 117 15.57 0.26 1.27
C THR A 117 15.27 -0.60 2.51
N GLU A 118 14.85 -1.84 2.32
CA GLU A 118 14.69 -2.80 3.43
C GLU A 118 16.02 -3.11 4.15
N PHE A 119 17.16 -2.84 3.49
CA PHE A 119 18.50 -3.00 4.05
C PHE A 119 19.03 -1.72 4.73
N ASN A 120 18.19 -0.68 4.88
CA ASN A 120 18.51 0.61 5.47
C ASN A 120 19.49 1.47 4.65
N ASP A 121 19.64 1.20 3.35
CA ASP A 121 20.31 2.16 2.47
C ASP A 121 19.48 3.43 2.38
N ARG A 122 20.14 4.60 2.35
CA ARG A 122 19.48 5.91 2.38
C ARG A 122 19.75 6.69 1.10
N PHE A 123 18.69 7.32 0.58
CA PHE A 123 18.74 8.13 -0.63
C PHE A 123 18.01 9.45 -0.40
N GLU A 124 18.68 10.58 -0.60
CA GLU A 124 18.08 11.93 -0.54
C GLU A 124 17.41 12.32 -1.87
N LYS A 125 17.76 11.60 -2.92
CA LYS A 125 17.16 11.70 -4.26
C LYS A 125 16.98 10.34 -4.88
N HIS A 126 16.02 10.22 -5.78
CA HIS A 126 15.80 8.97 -6.50
C HIS A 126 17.01 8.64 -7.40
N PRO A 127 17.59 7.42 -7.33
CA PRO A 127 18.83 7.10 -8.05
C PRO A 127 18.67 7.13 -9.57
N ASP A 128 17.50 6.77 -10.10
CA ASP A 128 17.28 6.68 -11.55
C ASP A 128 16.80 8.01 -12.13
N THR A 129 15.84 8.68 -11.46
CA THR A 129 15.22 9.90 -11.97
C THR A 129 15.88 11.20 -11.48
N GLY A 130 16.70 11.12 -10.43
CA GLY A 130 17.34 12.29 -9.82
C GLY A 130 16.40 13.20 -9.03
N VAL A 131 15.13 12.85 -8.87
CA VAL A 131 14.14 13.63 -8.11
C VAL A 131 14.58 13.74 -6.66
N VAL A 132 14.77 14.97 -6.19
CA VAL A 132 15.10 15.28 -4.79
C VAL A 132 13.83 15.16 -3.95
N PHE A 133 13.90 14.43 -2.83
CA PHE A 133 12.75 14.17 -1.99
C PHE A 133 12.39 15.33 -1.07
N GLN A 134 13.39 16.07 -0.58
CA GLN A 134 13.14 17.22 0.28
C GLN A 134 12.25 18.26 -0.40
N GLY A 135 11.12 18.56 0.24
CA GLY A 135 10.15 19.52 -0.28
C GLY A 135 9.31 19.01 -1.46
N TYR A 136 9.50 17.77 -1.89
CA TYR A 136 8.67 17.18 -2.94
C TYR A 136 7.27 16.86 -2.39
N LYS A 137 6.25 17.28 -3.14
CA LYS A 137 4.85 17.14 -2.73
C LYS A 137 4.08 16.19 -3.65
N ILE A 138 3.43 15.21 -3.06
CA ILE A 138 2.46 14.33 -3.72
C ILE A 138 1.08 14.96 -3.60
N ALA A 139 0.37 15.05 -4.72
CA ALA A 139 -1.02 15.52 -4.75
C ALA A 139 -1.97 14.50 -4.12
N GLY A 140 -3.16 14.94 -3.70
CA GLY A 140 -4.29 14.05 -3.36
C GLY A 140 -4.17 13.26 -2.05
N VAL A 141 -3.07 13.37 -1.30
CA VAL A 141 -2.83 12.57 -0.07
C VAL A 141 -3.93 12.73 0.98
N PRO A 142 -4.43 13.94 1.31
CA PRO A 142 -5.54 14.08 2.25
C PRO A 142 -6.79 13.29 1.82
N GLY A 143 -7.13 13.35 0.52
CA GLY A 143 -8.26 12.59 -0.03
C GLY A 143 -8.08 11.08 0.09
N ALA A 144 -6.85 10.57 -0.06
CA ALA A 144 -6.55 9.16 0.12
C ALA A 144 -6.70 8.70 1.58
N ILE A 145 -6.27 9.53 2.54
CA ILE A 145 -6.46 9.27 3.99
C ILE A 145 -7.95 9.19 4.31
N ASP A 146 -8.74 10.14 3.83
CA ASP A 146 -10.19 10.17 4.07
C ASP A 146 -10.89 8.97 3.41
N ALA A 147 -10.49 8.59 2.21
CA ALA A 147 -10.99 7.40 1.53
C ALA A 147 -10.67 6.12 2.33
N ALA A 148 -9.43 5.95 2.78
CA ALA A 148 -9.02 4.81 3.60
C ALA A 148 -9.84 4.69 4.89
N LYS A 149 -10.05 5.79 5.62
CA LYS A 149 -10.86 5.81 6.84
C LYS A 149 -12.33 5.50 6.56
N ARG A 150 -12.91 6.08 5.50
CA ARG A 150 -14.30 5.79 5.10
C ARG A 150 -14.48 4.32 4.75
N MET A 151 -13.58 3.74 3.95
CA MET A 151 -13.63 2.32 3.59
C MET A 151 -13.47 1.42 4.82
N HIS A 152 -12.55 1.73 5.72
CA HIS A 152 -12.38 0.98 6.98
C HIS A 152 -13.61 1.08 7.88
N SER A 153 -14.34 2.21 7.87
CA SER A 153 -15.57 2.36 8.67
C SER A 153 -16.63 1.35 8.30
N LEU A 154 -16.67 0.90 7.04
CA LEU A 154 -17.59 -0.12 6.53
C LEU A 154 -17.22 -1.55 6.93
N MET A 155 -16.02 -1.75 7.53
CA MET A 155 -15.50 -3.05 7.96
C MET A 155 -15.26 -3.08 9.49
N PRO A 156 -16.33 -3.05 10.31
CA PRO A 156 -16.23 -2.90 11.76
C PRO A 156 -15.47 -4.04 12.45
N GLN A 157 -15.41 -5.21 11.82
CA GLN A 157 -14.70 -6.39 12.34
C GLN A 157 -13.18 -6.35 12.13
N MET A 158 -12.67 -5.41 11.29
CA MET A 158 -11.24 -5.30 11.03
C MET A 158 -10.58 -4.34 12.03
N GLY A 159 -9.53 -4.80 12.71
CA GLY A 159 -8.76 -3.99 13.66
C GLY A 159 -7.73 -3.10 12.99
N LEU A 160 -7.10 -3.61 11.94
CA LEU A 160 -6.08 -2.91 11.14
C LEU A 160 -6.22 -3.32 9.69
N ILE A 161 -6.14 -2.35 8.78
CA ILE A 161 -6.10 -2.57 7.34
C ILE A 161 -4.96 -1.74 6.76
N SER A 162 -4.16 -2.37 5.92
CA SER A 162 -3.11 -1.71 5.15
C SER A 162 -3.59 -1.52 3.71
N TRP A 163 -3.78 -0.28 3.33
CA TRP A 163 -4.28 0.14 2.01
C TRP A 163 -3.13 0.55 1.11
N ASP A 164 -3.15 0.10 -0.13
CA ASP A 164 -2.31 0.60 -1.18
C ASP A 164 -3.14 1.50 -2.11
N PHE A 165 -2.76 2.77 -2.15
CA PHE A 165 -3.36 3.78 -3.03
C PHE A 165 -2.34 4.29 -4.04
N THR A 166 -2.83 4.76 -5.16
CA THR A 166 -2.12 5.75 -5.96
C THR A 166 -3.02 6.96 -6.19
N ILE A 167 -2.48 8.00 -6.82
CA ILE A 167 -3.24 9.19 -7.16
C ILE A 167 -3.42 9.21 -8.67
N GLY A 168 -4.66 9.26 -9.12
CA GLY A 168 -5.03 9.35 -10.53
C GLY A 168 -4.65 10.70 -11.15
N GLU A 169 -4.69 10.80 -12.47
CA GLU A 169 -4.34 12.01 -13.22
C GLU A 169 -5.13 13.26 -12.78
N ASP A 170 -6.37 13.05 -12.37
CA ASP A 170 -7.28 14.09 -11.85
C ASP A 170 -7.02 14.48 -10.39
N GLY A 171 -6.03 13.85 -9.74
CA GLY A 171 -5.72 14.05 -8.32
C GLY A 171 -6.59 13.26 -7.36
N ALA A 172 -7.52 12.43 -7.85
CA ALA A 172 -8.34 11.57 -7.02
C ALA A 172 -7.55 10.31 -6.54
N PRO A 173 -7.82 9.80 -5.33
CA PRO A 173 -7.20 8.57 -4.86
C PRO A 173 -7.80 7.34 -5.55
N ILE A 174 -6.94 6.44 -6.00
CA ILE A 174 -7.30 5.15 -6.59
C ILE A 174 -6.82 4.05 -5.64
N VAL A 175 -7.73 3.18 -5.20
CA VAL A 175 -7.40 2.00 -4.39
C VAL A 175 -6.83 0.92 -5.29
N ILE A 176 -5.65 0.44 -4.96
CA ILE A 176 -5.01 -0.69 -5.63
C ILE A 176 -5.35 -2.00 -4.90
N GLU A 177 -5.17 -1.99 -3.56
CA GLU A 177 -5.27 -3.20 -2.75
C GLU A 177 -5.60 -2.87 -1.29
N ALA A 178 -6.29 -3.81 -0.62
CA ALA A 178 -6.52 -3.80 0.81
C ALA A 178 -5.92 -5.06 1.46
N ASN A 179 -4.86 -4.89 2.23
CA ASN A 179 -4.17 -5.96 2.94
C ASN A 179 -4.71 -6.08 4.37
N ILE A 180 -5.47 -7.14 4.65
CA ILE A 180 -6.08 -7.40 5.96
C ILE A 180 -5.25 -8.33 6.85
N ARG A 181 -4.16 -8.86 6.33
CA ARG A 181 -3.17 -9.69 7.04
C ARG A 181 -1.76 -9.19 6.75
N GLY A 182 -0.87 -9.27 7.75
CA GLY A 182 0.55 -8.96 7.55
C GLY A 182 0.83 -7.53 7.12
N GLY A 183 0.18 -6.53 7.72
CA GLY A 183 0.19 -5.13 7.29
C GLY A 183 1.56 -4.43 7.24
N SER A 184 2.67 -5.14 7.50
CA SER A 184 4.04 -4.60 7.41
C SER A 184 4.23 -3.26 8.15
N ILE A 185 3.76 -3.19 9.41
CA ILE A 185 3.86 -1.98 10.27
C ILE A 185 5.31 -1.47 10.36
N TRP A 186 6.28 -2.38 10.27
CA TRP A 186 7.70 -2.06 10.31
C TRP A 186 8.11 -1.06 9.21
N LEU A 187 7.50 -1.12 8.02
CA LEU A 187 7.75 -0.15 6.94
C LEU A 187 7.41 1.29 7.39
N SER A 188 6.24 1.47 8.01
CA SER A 188 5.82 2.77 8.53
C SER A 188 6.77 3.28 9.61
N GLN A 189 7.17 2.40 10.54
CA GLN A 189 8.08 2.75 11.61
C GLN A 189 9.47 3.11 11.09
N MET A 190 9.98 2.33 10.14
CA MET A 190 11.30 2.55 9.55
C MET A 190 11.33 3.83 8.70
N ALA A 191 10.29 4.06 7.89
CA ALA A 191 10.18 5.24 7.04
C ALA A 191 10.08 6.56 7.82
N ASN A 192 9.44 6.53 9.00
CA ASN A 192 9.16 7.72 9.80
C ASN A 192 10.01 7.84 11.07
N GLY A 193 10.76 6.79 11.45
CA GLY A 193 11.61 6.79 12.64
C GLY A 193 10.86 6.88 13.98
N ILE A 194 9.56 6.55 13.98
CA ILE A 194 8.69 6.63 15.16
C ILE A 194 7.84 5.36 15.32
N PRO A 195 7.36 5.05 16.55
CA PRO A 195 6.45 3.93 16.77
C PRO A 195 5.18 4.06 15.91
N GLY A 196 4.73 2.97 15.29
CA GLY A 196 3.58 2.99 14.39
C GLY A 196 2.29 3.49 15.05
N PHE A 197 2.01 3.07 16.28
CA PHE A 197 0.82 3.50 17.03
C PHE A 197 1.06 4.75 17.89
N GLY A 198 2.20 5.44 17.73
CA GLY A 198 2.53 6.62 18.51
C GLY A 198 2.46 6.38 20.03
N ASP A 199 1.87 7.32 20.76
CA ASP A 199 1.72 7.25 22.23
C ASP A 199 0.84 6.09 22.69
N ALA A 200 -0.07 5.59 21.84
CA ALA A 200 -0.92 4.44 22.16
C ALA A 200 -0.19 3.08 22.05
N THR A 201 1.08 3.05 21.66
CA THR A 201 1.82 1.80 21.40
C THR A 201 1.84 0.88 22.63
N ALA A 202 2.13 1.40 23.82
CA ALA A 202 2.21 0.60 25.03
C ALA A 202 0.85 0.00 25.41
N GLU A 203 -0.22 0.79 25.35
CA GLU A 203 -1.59 0.35 25.65
C GLU A 203 -2.07 -0.70 24.66
N ILE A 204 -1.82 -0.50 23.37
CA ILE A 204 -2.20 -1.47 22.30
C ILE A 204 -1.46 -2.79 22.50
N LEU A 205 -0.16 -2.77 22.81
CA LEU A 205 0.60 -3.98 23.06
C LEU A 205 0.13 -4.73 24.32
N GLN A 206 -0.20 -4.01 25.40
CA GLN A 206 -0.77 -4.62 26.60
C GLN A 206 -2.13 -5.25 26.31
N TRP A 207 -2.99 -4.53 25.57
CA TRP A 207 -4.29 -5.04 25.16
C TRP A 207 -4.20 -6.28 24.27
N LEU A 208 -3.29 -6.30 23.29
CA LEU A 208 -3.05 -7.47 22.44
C LEU A 208 -2.57 -8.68 23.26
N ARG A 209 -1.67 -8.47 24.23
CA ARG A 209 -1.24 -9.53 25.14
C ARG A 209 -2.40 -10.08 25.98
N PHE A 210 -3.21 -9.18 26.53
CA PHE A 210 -4.43 -9.55 27.24
C PHE A 210 -5.37 -10.38 26.36
N MET A 211 -5.69 -9.91 25.16
CA MET A 211 -6.58 -10.61 24.21
C MET A 211 -6.03 -11.97 23.79
N ASN A 212 -4.73 -12.09 23.61
CA ASN A 212 -4.11 -13.38 23.23
C ASN A 212 -4.23 -14.45 24.32
N ASN A 213 -4.35 -14.05 25.59
CA ASN A 213 -4.53 -14.96 26.73
C ASN A 213 -5.99 -15.37 26.95
N LEU A 214 -6.94 -14.75 26.25
CA LEU A 214 -8.36 -15.11 26.34
C LEU A 214 -8.72 -16.25 25.40
N ALA A 215 -9.64 -17.09 25.82
CA ALA A 215 -10.27 -18.08 24.94
C ALA A 215 -11.03 -17.39 23.79
N PRO A 216 -11.15 -18.01 22.61
CA PRO A 216 -11.78 -17.37 21.43
C PRO A 216 -13.18 -16.82 21.71
N HIS A 217 -14.02 -17.52 22.47
CA HIS A 217 -15.37 -17.07 22.81
C HIS A 217 -15.40 -15.88 23.78
N GLU A 218 -14.36 -15.71 24.59
CA GLU A 218 -14.24 -14.56 25.49
C GLU A 218 -13.83 -13.30 24.76
N ARG A 219 -13.00 -13.43 23.69
CA ARG A 219 -12.57 -12.30 22.87
C ARG A 219 -13.74 -11.57 22.22
N LEU A 220 -14.86 -12.27 21.97
CA LEU A 220 -16.07 -11.70 21.37
C LEU A 220 -16.74 -10.63 22.26
N LYS A 221 -16.40 -10.58 23.56
CA LYS A 221 -16.91 -9.58 24.52
C LYS A 221 -16.16 -8.26 24.45
N TYR A 222 -15.12 -8.17 23.60
CA TYR A 222 -14.24 -7.00 23.51
C TYR A 222 -14.25 -6.44 22.09
N LYS A 223 -14.25 -5.11 22.03
CA LYS A 223 -13.88 -4.37 20.81
C LYS A 223 -12.47 -3.81 20.96
N PHE A 224 -11.92 -3.34 19.87
CA PHE A 224 -10.54 -2.83 19.84
C PHE A 224 -10.30 -1.74 20.90
N GLY A 225 -9.67 -2.13 22.00
CA GLY A 225 -9.27 -1.27 23.09
C GLY A 225 -10.25 -1.13 24.25
N TYR A 226 -11.44 -1.77 24.20
CA TYR A 226 -12.38 -1.73 25.33
C TYR A 226 -13.30 -2.97 25.36
N LYS A 227 -13.85 -3.25 26.56
CA LYS A 227 -14.86 -4.27 26.73
C LYS A 227 -16.22 -3.69 26.35
N GLU A 228 -16.98 -4.37 25.49
CA GLU A 228 -18.39 -4.06 25.30
C GLU A 228 -19.14 -4.36 26.60
N LEU A 229 -19.79 -3.37 27.16
CA LEU A 229 -20.77 -3.58 28.21
C LEU A 229 -22.01 -4.13 27.52
N GLY A 230 -22.29 -5.43 27.72
CA GLY A 230 -23.49 -6.10 27.27
C GLY A 230 -24.74 -5.53 27.92
#